data_2b9c1904beb1e18243561e067264e158
#
_entry.id   2b9c1904beb1e18243561e067264e158
#
_cell.length_a   1.000
_cell.length_b   1.000
_cell.length_c   1.000
_cell.angle_alpha   90.00
_cell.angle_beta   90.00
_cell.angle_gamma   90.00
#
_symmetry.space_group_name_H-M   'P 1'
#
loop_
_entity.id
_entity.type
_entity.pdbx_description
1 polymer ?
#
loop_
_entity_poly.entity_id
_entity_poly.type
_entity_poly.pdbx_seq_one_letter_code
_entity_poly.pdbx_strand_id
1 'polypeptide(L)'
;MLKFIGTGSAFNTKLGNTSAYIKENNTLLLIDCGELTFDRILSLNLLDDVNEVHIAVTHTHPDHIGSLGSLIFYCYFIKKIKPIFHAANSDFIELLEIMGITEEHCEFDNCAFDPTVVINSLDLGLYFMENNHVKELMTFGILLVKNPSLEEHEYIIYYSGDSCNIEDNILEAFVSGKINYLYQDTCKADYDGNAHLSLRRLAELIPVELRGKIFIMHTDEGFDFDKAKELGFNIAEIEGGIK
;
A
#
# COMPACT_ATOMS: atom_id res chain seq x y z
N MET A 1 -7.78 4.65 -9.53
CA MET A 1 -7.23 5.32 -8.33
C MET A 1 -7.37 4.40 -7.14
N LEU A 2 -6.40 4.41 -6.23
CA LEU A 2 -6.48 3.63 -4.98
C LEU A 2 -7.59 4.16 -4.07
N LYS A 3 -8.29 3.25 -3.42
CA LYS A 3 -9.20 3.51 -2.31
C LYS A 3 -8.54 3.07 -1.01
N PHE A 4 -8.87 3.71 0.12
CA PHE A 4 -8.22 3.43 1.39
C PHE A 4 -9.20 2.93 2.45
N ILE A 5 -8.75 1.92 3.21
CA ILE A 5 -9.41 1.38 4.38
C ILE A 5 -8.99 2.17 5.63
N GLY A 6 -7.74 2.62 5.64
CA GLY A 6 -7.14 3.49 6.64
C GLY A 6 -5.96 4.25 6.05
N THR A 7 -5.58 5.38 6.67
CA THR A 7 -4.50 6.28 6.22
C THR A 7 -3.59 6.73 7.35
N GLY A 8 -3.73 6.13 8.53
CA GLY A 8 -2.93 6.44 9.70
C GLY A 8 -1.68 5.61 9.82
N SER A 9 -0.65 6.14 10.48
CA SER A 9 0.54 5.43 10.91
C SER A 9 0.23 4.42 12.03
N ALA A 10 1.22 3.65 12.47
CA ALA A 10 1.07 2.58 13.46
C ALA A 10 0.20 2.93 14.67
N PHE A 11 0.35 4.12 15.22
CA PHE A 11 -0.32 4.54 16.45
C PHE A 11 -1.48 5.51 16.24
N ASN A 12 -1.78 5.88 14.99
CA ASN A 12 -2.93 6.72 14.67
C ASN A 12 -4.19 5.87 14.45
N THR A 13 -4.70 5.26 15.51
CA THR A 13 -5.83 4.33 15.46
C THR A 13 -7.13 4.97 14.97
N LYS A 14 -7.27 6.30 15.08
CA LYS A 14 -8.45 7.04 14.58
C LYS A 14 -8.58 6.91 13.06
N LEU A 15 -7.46 7.09 12.35
CA LEU A 15 -7.42 6.91 10.90
C LEU A 15 -7.33 5.44 10.49
N GLY A 16 -6.91 4.55 11.41
CA GLY A 16 -6.61 3.13 11.16
C GLY A 16 -5.34 2.96 10.35
N ASN A 17 -4.78 1.76 10.40
CA ASN A 17 -3.54 1.46 9.69
C ASN A 17 -3.68 1.72 8.20
N THR A 18 -2.63 2.26 7.59
CA THR A 18 -2.62 2.53 6.15
C THR A 18 -2.77 1.24 5.36
N SER A 19 -3.85 1.16 4.62
CA SER A 19 -4.17 0.03 3.76
C SER A 19 -5.00 0.51 2.58
N ALA A 20 -4.59 0.14 1.39
CA ALA A 20 -5.23 0.53 0.14
C ALA A 20 -5.81 -0.68 -0.58
N TYR A 21 -6.79 -0.44 -1.47
CA TYR A 21 -7.37 -1.50 -2.27
C TYR A 21 -7.84 -1.02 -3.64
N ILE A 22 -7.95 -2.00 -4.55
CA ILE A 22 -8.70 -1.91 -5.81
C ILE A 22 -9.72 -3.04 -5.81
N LYS A 23 -10.98 -2.75 -6.11
CA LYS A 23 -12.04 -3.74 -6.27
C LYS A 23 -12.76 -3.51 -7.58
N GLU A 24 -12.57 -4.41 -8.52
CA GLU A 24 -13.18 -4.40 -9.86
C GLU A 24 -13.42 -5.85 -10.32
N ASN A 25 -14.40 -6.10 -11.17
CA ASN A 25 -14.66 -7.40 -11.80
C ASN A 25 -14.72 -8.60 -10.83
N ASN A 26 -15.29 -8.42 -9.62
CA ASN A 26 -15.34 -9.42 -8.55
C ASN A 26 -13.94 -9.85 -8.02
N THR A 27 -12.92 -9.08 -8.32
CA THR A 27 -11.55 -9.22 -7.82
C THR A 27 -11.24 -8.09 -6.83
N LEU A 28 -10.61 -8.45 -5.72
CA LEU A 28 -10.06 -7.51 -4.74
C LEU A 28 -8.55 -7.64 -4.73
N LEU A 29 -7.84 -6.54 -4.97
CA LEU A 29 -6.45 -6.37 -4.59
C LEU A 29 -6.40 -5.54 -3.30
N LEU A 30 -5.75 -6.08 -2.27
CA LEU A 30 -5.45 -5.39 -1.02
C LEU A 30 -3.95 -5.11 -0.92
N ILE A 31 -3.58 -3.91 -0.53
CA ILE A 31 -2.20 -3.51 -0.22
C ILE A 31 -2.13 -3.20 1.27
N ASP A 32 -1.34 -3.99 1.98
CA ASP A 32 -1.17 -4.02 3.44
C ASP A 32 -2.45 -4.41 4.21
N CYS A 33 -2.27 -5.13 5.31
CA CYS A 33 -3.34 -5.63 6.16
C CYS A 33 -2.95 -5.52 7.65
N GLY A 34 -2.83 -4.26 8.13
CA GLY A 34 -2.47 -3.95 9.50
C GLY A 34 -3.51 -4.38 10.53
N GLU A 35 -3.22 -4.14 11.81
CA GLU A 35 -3.99 -4.63 12.96
C GLU A 35 -5.49 -4.29 12.90
N LEU A 36 -5.84 -3.10 12.39
CA LEU A 36 -7.22 -2.62 12.31
C LEU A 36 -7.88 -2.87 10.95
N THR A 37 -7.15 -3.41 9.98
CA THR A 37 -7.59 -3.49 8.59
C THR A 37 -8.68 -4.55 8.40
N PHE A 38 -8.53 -5.74 8.99
CA PHE A 38 -9.51 -6.83 8.82
C PHE A 38 -10.91 -6.47 9.35
N ASP A 39 -10.99 -5.86 10.53
CA ASP A 39 -12.26 -5.38 11.09
C ASP A 39 -12.96 -4.37 10.15
N ARG A 40 -12.19 -3.45 9.58
CA ARG A 40 -12.70 -2.46 8.63
C ARG A 40 -13.11 -3.09 7.29
N ILE A 41 -12.37 -4.09 6.79
CA ILE A 41 -12.76 -4.86 5.59
C ILE A 41 -14.16 -5.45 5.78
N LEU A 42 -14.42 -6.06 6.95
CA LEU A 42 -15.73 -6.62 7.26
C LEU A 42 -16.80 -5.53 7.38
N SER A 43 -16.50 -4.44 8.07
CA SER A 43 -17.43 -3.32 8.28
C SER A 43 -17.82 -2.63 6.96
N LEU A 44 -16.92 -2.58 5.99
CA LEU A 44 -17.14 -2.02 4.66
C LEU A 44 -17.72 -3.03 3.65
N ASN A 45 -17.93 -4.29 4.07
CA ASN A 45 -18.39 -5.38 3.21
C ASN A 45 -17.53 -5.56 1.95
N LEU A 46 -16.21 -5.36 2.05
CA LEU A 46 -15.32 -5.37 0.88
C LEU A 46 -15.21 -6.76 0.23
N LEU A 47 -15.46 -7.84 0.99
CA LEU A 47 -15.45 -9.22 0.49
C LEU A 47 -16.79 -9.69 -0.07
N ASP A 48 -17.81 -8.82 -0.17
CA ASP A 48 -19.05 -9.18 -0.81
C ASP A 48 -18.91 -9.10 -2.33
N ASP A 49 -19.49 -10.07 -3.03
CA ASP A 49 -19.41 -10.24 -4.48
C ASP A 49 -17.96 -10.37 -5.03
N VAL A 50 -17.02 -10.80 -4.17
CA VAL A 50 -15.64 -11.10 -4.55
C VAL A 50 -15.46 -12.62 -4.68
N ASN A 51 -14.78 -13.04 -5.72
CA ASN A 51 -14.41 -14.44 -5.95
C ASN A 51 -12.90 -14.66 -6.16
N GLU A 52 -12.14 -13.57 -6.26
CA GLU A 52 -10.69 -13.58 -6.40
C GLU A 52 -10.09 -12.50 -5.48
N VAL A 53 -9.12 -12.87 -4.64
CA VAL A 53 -8.48 -11.97 -3.67
C VAL A 53 -6.96 -12.04 -3.84
N HIS A 54 -6.36 -10.90 -4.12
CA HIS A 54 -4.92 -10.69 -4.16
C HIS A 54 -4.50 -9.83 -2.98
N ILE A 55 -3.39 -10.19 -2.35
CA ILE A 55 -2.83 -9.46 -1.21
C ILE A 55 -1.36 -9.18 -1.50
N ALA A 56 -0.98 -7.92 -1.48
CA ALA A 56 0.39 -7.45 -1.57
C ALA A 56 0.76 -6.74 -0.27
N VAL A 57 1.98 -6.96 0.24
CA VAL A 57 2.44 -6.36 1.49
C VAL A 57 3.77 -5.68 1.28
N THR A 58 3.90 -4.46 1.81
CA THR A 58 5.11 -3.64 1.67
C THR A 58 6.22 -4.07 2.61
N HIS A 59 5.91 -4.42 3.87
CA HIS A 59 6.86 -4.88 4.87
C HIS A 59 6.15 -5.51 6.08
N THR A 60 6.91 -6.02 7.05
CA THR A 60 6.39 -6.88 8.13
C THR A 60 6.09 -6.17 9.45
N HIS A 61 6.03 -4.83 9.51
CA HIS A 61 5.56 -4.15 10.72
C HIS A 61 4.10 -4.49 11.02
N PRO A 62 3.68 -4.53 12.30
CA PRO A 62 2.33 -4.93 12.70
C PRO A 62 1.21 -4.10 12.06
N ASP A 63 1.43 -2.82 11.85
CA ASP A 63 0.48 -1.92 11.20
C ASP A 63 0.32 -2.16 9.69
N HIS A 64 1.14 -3.07 9.10
CA HIS A 64 1.03 -3.52 7.70
C HIS A 64 0.61 -4.98 7.54
N ILE A 65 0.80 -5.82 8.59
CA ILE A 65 0.47 -7.26 8.51
C ILE A 65 -0.35 -7.78 9.70
N GLY A 66 -0.61 -6.99 10.74
CA GLY A 66 -1.10 -7.47 12.03
C GLY A 66 -2.40 -8.26 11.99
N SER A 67 -3.27 -8.04 10.99
CA SER A 67 -4.50 -8.83 10.80
C SER A 67 -4.50 -9.70 9.53
N LEU A 68 -3.37 -9.80 8.84
CA LEU A 68 -3.23 -10.55 7.58
C LEU A 68 -3.64 -12.01 7.73
N GLY A 69 -3.19 -12.70 8.80
CA GLY A 69 -3.55 -14.09 9.05
C GLY A 69 -5.05 -14.30 9.24
N SER A 70 -5.72 -13.37 9.93
CA SER A 70 -7.17 -13.39 10.10
C SER A 70 -7.90 -13.24 8.77
N LEU A 71 -7.44 -12.35 7.91
CA LEU A 71 -8.00 -12.15 6.58
C LEU A 71 -7.87 -13.42 5.72
N ILE A 72 -6.68 -14.03 5.67
CA ILE A 72 -6.42 -15.24 4.89
C ILE A 72 -7.34 -16.38 5.35
N PHE A 73 -7.39 -16.65 6.65
CA PHE A 73 -8.28 -17.69 7.19
C PHE A 73 -9.76 -17.38 6.96
N TYR A 74 -10.18 -16.12 7.05
CA TYR A 74 -11.56 -15.74 6.77
C TYR A 74 -11.92 -15.95 5.29
N CYS A 75 -11.05 -15.56 4.37
CA CYS A 75 -11.24 -15.84 2.94
C CYS A 75 -11.38 -17.35 2.70
N TYR A 76 -10.46 -18.15 3.24
CA TYR A 76 -10.45 -19.59 3.03
C TYR A 76 -11.63 -20.30 3.70
N PHE A 77 -11.82 -20.11 5.01
CA PHE A 77 -12.80 -20.89 5.77
C PHE A 77 -14.24 -20.36 5.62
N ILE A 78 -14.44 -19.06 5.48
CA ILE A 78 -15.78 -18.46 5.47
C ILE A 78 -16.23 -18.12 4.06
N LYS A 79 -15.42 -17.42 3.30
CA LYS A 79 -15.76 -17.03 1.91
C LYS A 79 -15.52 -18.14 0.89
N LYS A 80 -14.76 -19.19 1.25
CA LYS A 80 -14.35 -20.30 0.37
C LYS A 80 -13.51 -19.82 -0.82
N ILE A 81 -12.75 -18.76 -0.61
CA ILE A 81 -11.80 -18.18 -1.55
C ILE A 81 -10.40 -18.48 -1.02
N LYS A 82 -9.54 -19.07 -1.83
CA LYS A 82 -8.13 -19.21 -1.56
C LYS A 82 -7.44 -17.94 -2.07
N PRO A 83 -7.00 -17.01 -1.19
CA PRO A 83 -6.35 -15.79 -1.64
C PRO A 83 -4.97 -16.08 -2.23
N ILE A 84 -4.48 -15.16 -3.08
CA ILE A 84 -3.14 -15.17 -3.65
C ILE A 84 -2.33 -14.11 -2.93
N PHE A 85 -1.24 -14.51 -2.27
CA PHE A 85 -0.34 -13.61 -1.55
C PHE A 85 0.92 -13.40 -2.36
N HIS A 86 1.16 -12.15 -2.75
CA HIS A 86 2.32 -11.73 -3.50
C HIS A 86 3.42 -11.30 -2.52
N ALA A 87 4.41 -12.17 -2.35
CA ALA A 87 5.52 -12.00 -1.41
C ALA A 87 6.73 -11.37 -2.11
N ALA A 88 7.09 -10.15 -1.73
CA ALA A 88 8.26 -9.48 -2.24
C ALA A 88 9.59 -10.15 -1.82
N ASN A 89 9.57 -10.92 -0.72
CA ASN A 89 10.68 -11.78 -0.30
C ASN A 89 10.17 -13.01 0.47
N SER A 90 11.05 -13.97 0.75
CA SER A 90 10.70 -15.23 1.43
C SER A 90 10.28 -15.06 2.90
N ASP A 91 10.73 -14.01 3.58
CA ASP A 91 10.45 -13.80 5.02
C ASP A 91 8.97 -13.68 5.29
N PHE A 92 8.20 -13.11 4.35
CA PHE A 92 6.73 -13.04 4.44
C PHE A 92 6.09 -14.42 4.47
N ILE A 93 6.58 -15.35 3.63
CA ILE A 93 6.05 -16.72 3.55
C ILE A 93 6.38 -17.45 4.83
N GLU A 94 7.62 -17.39 5.33
CA GLU A 94 8.04 -18.01 6.58
C GLU A 94 7.21 -17.51 7.77
N LEU A 95 6.91 -16.21 7.83
CA LEU A 95 6.06 -15.63 8.87
C LEU A 95 4.64 -16.21 8.83
N LEU A 96 4.04 -16.35 7.67
CA LEU A 96 2.71 -16.93 7.50
C LEU A 96 2.69 -18.42 7.86
N GLU A 97 3.74 -19.18 7.53
CA GLU A 97 3.89 -20.58 7.92
C GLU A 97 3.98 -20.76 9.44
N ILE A 98 4.71 -19.86 10.14
CA ILE A 98 4.75 -19.84 11.62
C ILE A 98 3.36 -19.60 12.21
N MET A 99 2.50 -18.84 11.54
CA MET A 99 1.10 -18.62 11.94
C MET A 99 0.18 -19.81 11.58
N GLY A 100 0.70 -20.87 10.95
CA GLY A 100 -0.07 -22.03 10.50
C GLY A 100 -0.78 -21.84 9.17
N ILE A 101 -0.42 -20.81 8.39
CA ILE A 101 -0.93 -20.56 7.06
C ILE A 101 0.02 -21.24 6.07
N THR A 102 -0.52 -22.16 5.28
CA THR A 102 0.23 -22.96 4.31
C THR A 102 -0.38 -22.80 2.93
N GLU A 103 0.22 -23.45 1.93
CA GLU A 103 -0.34 -23.52 0.57
C GLU A 103 -1.77 -24.10 0.49
N GLU A 104 -2.26 -24.75 1.56
CA GLU A 104 -3.67 -25.14 1.63
C GLU A 104 -4.59 -23.92 1.73
N HIS A 105 -4.18 -22.91 2.50
CA HIS A 105 -5.01 -21.74 2.86
C HIS A 105 -4.82 -20.56 1.93
N CYS A 106 -3.63 -20.42 1.35
CA CYS A 106 -3.22 -19.29 0.55
C CYS A 106 -2.31 -19.76 -0.59
N GLU A 107 -2.43 -19.22 -1.76
CA GLU A 107 -1.44 -19.37 -2.82
C GLU A 107 -0.31 -18.37 -2.60
N PHE A 108 0.93 -18.85 -2.57
CA PHE A 108 2.11 -18.00 -2.41
C PHE A 108 2.74 -17.74 -3.78
N ASP A 109 2.64 -16.51 -4.24
CA ASP A 109 3.36 -16.02 -5.40
C ASP A 109 4.65 -15.33 -4.92
N ASN A 110 5.77 -16.03 -5.06
CA ASN A 110 7.08 -15.56 -4.59
C ASN A 110 7.70 -14.62 -5.63
N CYS A 111 7.55 -13.33 -5.42
CA CYS A 111 8.06 -12.27 -6.29
C CYS A 111 9.53 -11.90 -6.01
N ALA A 112 10.23 -12.61 -5.11
CA ALA A 112 11.63 -12.30 -4.76
C ALA A 112 12.60 -12.40 -5.95
N PHE A 113 12.29 -13.24 -6.95
CA PHE A 113 13.14 -13.45 -8.13
C PHE A 113 12.64 -12.71 -9.38
N ASP A 114 11.34 -12.44 -9.46
CA ASP A 114 10.71 -11.60 -10.47
C ASP A 114 9.72 -10.68 -9.75
N PRO A 115 10.11 -9.43 -9.46
CA PRO A 115 9.27 -8.51 -8.69
C PRO A 115 8.04 -8.02 -9.46
N THR A 116 7.68 -8.69 -10.56
CA THR A 116 6.57 -8.34 -11.43
C THR A 116 5.41 -9.31 -11.26
N VAL A 117 4.25 -8.78 -10.90
CA VAL A 117 2.98 -9.53 -10.85
C VAL A 117 2.02 -8.96 -11.87
N VAL A 118 1.30 -9.81 -12.59
CA VAL A 118 0.19 -9.37 -13.46
C VAL A 118 -1.11 -9.99 -12.99
N ILE A 119 -2.04 -9.14 -12.53
CA ILE A 119 -3.39 -9.53 -12.15
C ILE A 119 -4.30 -9.30 -13.35
N ASN A 120 -4.55 -10.36 -14.11
CA ASN A 120 -5.28 -10.29 -15.38
C ASN A 120 -6.73 -9.79 -15.20
N SER A 121 -7.41 -10.20 -14.13
CA SER A 121 -8.79 -9.81 -13.81
C SER A 121 -8.94 -8.30 -13.56
N LEU A 122 -7.85 -7.64 -13.14
CA LEU A 122 -7.78 -6.19 -12.93
C LEU A 122 -7.05 -5.46 -14.05
N ASP A 123 -6.46 -6.17 -15.02
CA ASP A 123 -5.57 -5.60 -16.04
C ASP A 123 -4.49 -4.70 -15.41
N LEU A 124 -3.85 -5.21 -14.37
CA LEU A 124 -2.95 -4.47 -13.49
C LEU A 124 -1.63 -5.22 -13.30
N GLY A 125 -0.52 -4.51 -13.53
CA GLY A 125 0.82 -4.94 -13.14
C GLY A 125 1.21 -4.37 -11.79
N LEU A 126 1.82 -5.18 -10.92
CA LEU A 126 2.46 -4.76 -9.68
C LEU A 126 3.95 -5.00 -9.79
N TYR A 127 4.76 -4.00 -9.40
CA TYR A 127 6.21 -4.09 -9.37
C TYR A 127 6.69 -3.65 -7.99
N PHE A 128 7.27 -4.57 -7.24
CA PHE A 128 7.84 -4.28 -5.93
C PHE A 128 9.20 -3.59 -6.10
N MET A 129 9.34 -2.42 -5.50
CA MET A 129 10.51 -1.57 -5.55
C MET A 129 11.06 -1.42 -4.14
N GLU A 130 12.27 -1.95 -3.88
CA GLU A 130 12.93 -1.75 -2.58
C GLU A 130 13.04 -0.25 -2.27
N ASN A 131 12.77 0.13 -1.03
CA ASN A 131 12.82 1.51 -0.55
C ASN A 131 13.52 1.59 0.82
N ASN A 132 13.69 2.81 1.34
CA ASN A 132 14.35 3.07 2.60
C ASN A 132 13.35 3.48 3.69
N HIS A 133 13.26 2.66 4.75
CA HIS A 133 12.46 2.93 5.95
C HIS A 133 13.30 2.73 7.20
N VAL A 134 13.49 1.50 7.66
CA VAL A 134 14.34 1.13 8.80
C VAL A 134 15.42 0.14 8.35
N LYS A 135 16.52 0.06 9.10
CA LYS A 135 17.66 -0.80 8.71
C LYS A 135 17.41 -2.28 8.96
N GLU A 136 16.51 -2.59 9.86
CA GLU A 136 16.22 -3.93 10.37
C GLU A 136 15.29 -4.73 9.45
N LEU A 137 14.58 -4.06 8.53
CA LEU A 137 13.60 -4.69 7.64
C LEU A 137 13.84 -4.33 6.19
N MET A 138 13.65 -5.29 5.32
CA MET A 138 13.47 -5.06 3.90
C MET A 138 12.07 -4.50 3.65
N THR A 139 12.00 -3.35 3.00
CA THR A 139 10.74 -2.63 2.76
C THR A 139 10.58 -2.29 1.29
N PHE A 140 9.33 -2.24 0.83
CA PHE A 140 9.01 -2.05 -0.57
C PHE A 140 7.94 -0.98 -0.77
N GLY A 141 8.14 -0.16 -1.80
CA GLY A 141 7.06 0.51 -2.47
C GLY A 141 6.52 -0.36 -3.62
N ILE A 142 5.35 -0.04 -4.13
CA ILE A 142 4.71 -0.78 -5.22
C ILE A 142 4.35 0.17 -6.35
N LEU A 143 4.88 -0.09 -7.56
CA LEU A 143 4.37 0.51 -8.78
C LEU A 143 3.17 -0.30 -9.26
N LEU A 144 2.05 0.38 -9.48
CA LEU A 144 0.83 -0.16 -10.06
C LEU A 144 0.69 0.38 -11.48
N VAL A 145 0.71 -0.51 -12.47
CA VAL A 145 0.65 -0.17 -13.89
C VAL A 145 -0.67 -0.69 -14.46
N LYS A 146 -1.59 0.20 -14.81
CA LYS A 146 -2.85 -0.17 -15.47
C LYS A 146 -2.59 -0.40 -16.96
N ASN A 147 -3.12 -1.50 -17.50
CA ASN A 147 -2.88 -2.00 -18.85
C ASN A 147 -1.37 -2.27 -19.12
N PRO A 148 -0.72 -3.17 -18.35
CA PRO A 148 0.72 -3.39 -18.44
C PRO A 148 1.19 -3.97 -19.78
N SER A 149 0.29 -4.60 -20.55
CA SER A 149 0.58 -5.19 -21.86
C SER A 149 0.57 -4.19 -23.02
N LEU A 150 0.12 -2.95 -22.80
CA LEU A 150 0.08 -1.90 -23.81
C LEU A 150 1.38 -1.09 -23.81
N GLU A 151 1.79 -0.57 -24.99
CA GLU A 151 2.92 0.37 -25.09
C GLU A 151 2.63 1.70 -24.36
N GLU A 152 1.36 2.14 -24.40
CA GLU A 152 0.89 3.30 -23.64
C GLU A 152 0.00 2.81 -22.49
N HIS A 153 0.51 2.89 -21.27
CA HIS A 153 -0.23 2.54 -20.06
C HIS A 153 -1.32 3.58 -19.79
N GLU A 154 -2.48 3.14 -19.27
CA GLU A 154 -3.56 4.08 -18.92
C GLU A 154 -3.14 5.00 -17.77
N TYR A 155 -2.49 4.43 -16.74
CA TYR A 155 -1.83 5.18 -15.67
C TYR A 155 -0.78 4.32 -14.95
N ILE A 156 0.17 5.01 -14.32
CA ILE A 156 1.15 4.43 -13.41
C ILE A 156 1.03 5.16 -12.06
N ILE A 157 0.86 4.39 -11.01
CA ILE A 157 0.79 4.87 -9.62
C ILE A 157 1.96 4.29 -8.85
N TYR A 158 2.59 5.08 -8.00
CA TYR A 158 3.52 4.58 -6.99
C TYR A 158 2.90 4.71 -5.60
N TYR A 159 2.86 3.59 -4.87
CA TYR A 159 2.50 3.50 -3.46
C TYR A 159 3.77 3.25 -2.66
N SER A 160 4.17 4.20 -1.81
CA SER A 160 5.50 4.15 -1.17
C SER A 160 5.64 3.05 -0.12
N GLY A 161 4.54 2.53 0.45
CA GLY A 161 4.65 1.88 1.76
C GLY A 161 5.21 2.88 2.77
N ASP A 162 5.89 2.41 3.80
CA ASP A 162 6.64 3.27 4.71
C ASP A 162 8.00 3.63 4.10
N SER A 163 8.33 4.92 4.12
CA SER A 163 9.55 5.39 3.47
C SER A 163 10.04 6.72 4.05
N CYS A 164 11.34 6.83 4.31
CA CYS A 164 11.95 8.07 4.78
C CYS A 164 12.32 9.05 3.65
N ASN A 165 12.21 8.63 2.37
CA ASN A 165 12.48 9.45 1.18
C ASN A 165 11.65 8.97 -0.02
N ILE A 166 11.83 9.63 -1.16
CA ILE A 166 11.43 9.12 -2.47
C ILE A 166 12.71 8.75 -3.20
N GLU A 167 12.84 7.50 -3.64
CA GLU A 167 14.03 7.03 -4.35
C GLU A 167 14.24 7.83 -5.65
N ASP A 168 15.51 8.11 -5.99
CA ASP A 168 15.86 8.99 -7.12
C ASP A 168 15.20 8.56 -8.44
N ASN A 169 15.18 7.27 -8.73
CA ASN A 169 14.55 6.73 -9.93
C ASN A 169 13.03 6.93 -9.97
N ILE A 170 12.37 6.84 -8.81
CA ILE A 170 10.93 7.13 -8.67
C ILE A 170 10.67 8.61 -8.83
N LEU A 171 11.48 9.46 -8.20
CA LEU A 171 11.37 10.91 -8.31
C LEU A 171 11.59 11.38 -9.75
N GLU A 172 12.62 10.89 -10.43
CA GLU A 172 12.88 11.20 -11.84
C GLU A 172 11.73 10.75 -12.75
N ALA A 173 11.20 9.55 -12.53
CA ALA A 173 10.07 9.03 -13.29
C ALA A 173 8.79 9.85 -13.06
N PHE A 174 8.55 10.31 -11.82
CA PHE A 174 7.43 11.17 -11.49
C PHE A 174 7.56 12.58 -12.11
N VAL A 175 8.71 13.22 -11.95
CA VAL A 175 8.97 14.57 -12.50
C VAL A 175 8.92 14.56 -14.02
N SER A 176 9.40 13.49 -14.68
CA SER A 176 9.31 13.35 -16.14
C SER A 176 7.90 12.98 -16.64
N GLY A 177 6.93 12.72 -15.74
CA GLY A 177 5.54 12.38 -16.07
C GLY A 177 5.31 10.93 -16.46
N LYS A 178 6.29 10.04 -16.28
CA LYS A 178 6.13 8.59 -16.46
C LYS A 178 5.25 7.99 -15.37
N ILE A 179 5.38 8.45 -14.11
CA ILE A 179 4.48 8.12 -13.00
C ILE A 179 3.44 9.23 -12.91
N ASN A 180 2.16 8.86 -12.91
CA ASN A 180 1.05 9.81 -12.91
C ASN A 180 0.72 10.32 -11.50
N TYR A 181 0.78 9.45 -10.49
CA TYR A 181 0.41 9.77 -9.12
C TYR A 181 1.34 9.07 -8.13
N LEU A 182 1.64 9.75 -7.02
CA LEU A 182 2.31 9.17 -5.85
C LEU A 182 1.35 9.12 -4.67
N TYR A 183 1.32 7.98 -3.97
CA TYR A 183 0.76 7.85 -2.64
C TYR A 183 1.95 7.70 -1.68
N GLN A 184 2.20 8.75 -0.88
CA GLN A 184 3.45 8.91 -0.15
C GLN A 184 3.24 8.92 1.36
N ASP A 185 3.95 8.05 2.06
CA ASP A 185 4.15 8.13 3.51
C ASP A 185 4.66 9.51 3.89
N THR A 186 3.91 10.21 4.75
CA THR A 186 4.28 11.57 5.15
C THR A 186 3.90 11.82 6.60
N CYS A 187 4.91 12.12 7.41
CA CYS A 187 4.74 12.34 8.84
C CYS A 187 4.86 13.82 9.24
N LYS A 188 4.41 14.11 10.47
CA LYS A 188 4.56 15.39 11.14
C LYS A 188 5.98 15.60 11.65
N ALA A 189 6.62 14.53 12.14
CA ALA A 189 7.93 14.58 12.76
C ALA A 189 9.00 14.95 11.74
N ASP A 190 9.89 15.89 12.09
CA ASP A 190 10.92 16.41 11.20
C ASP A 190 12.27 16.49 11.93
N TYR A 191 13.03 15.41 11.86
CA TYR A 191 14.38 15.30 12.45
C TYR A 191 15.27 14.39 11.59
N ASP A 192 16.58 14.52 11.74
CA ASP A 192 17.55 13.71 11.01
C ASP A 192 17.50 12.25 11.46
N GLY A 193 17.42 11.33 10.48
CA GLY A 193 17.32 9.89 10.75
C GLY A 193 15.88 9.43 11.03
N ASN A 194 14.86 10.26 10.76
CA ASN A 194 13.47 9.85 10.81
C ASN A 194 13.19 8.73 9.79
N ALA A 195 12.47 7.71 10.21
CA ALA A 195 12.09 6.57 9.38
C ALA A 195 11.00 6.90 8.35
N HIS A 196 10.33 8.05 8.48
CA HIS A 196 9.27 8.53 7.61
C HIS A 196 9.60 9.89 7.01
N LEU A 197 9.07 10.18 5.83
CA LEU A 197 9.31 11.45 5.14
C LEU A 197 8.48 12.58 5.76
N SER A 198 9.14 13.61 6.28
CA SER A 198 8.42 14.77 6.84
C SER A 198 7.75 15.62 5.75
N LEU A 199 6.62 16.27 6.10
CA LEU A 199 5.91 17.19 5.19
C LEU A 199 6.82 18.29 4.65
N ARG A 200 7.75 18.83 5.48
CA ARG A 200 8.71 19.85 5.06
C ARG A 200 9.64 19.30 3.97
N ARG A 201 10.24 18.13 4.20
CA ARG A 201 11.15 17.50 3.23
C ARG A 201 10.43 17.13 1.94
N LEU A 202 9.21 16.59 2.03
CA LEU A 202 8.39 16.31 0.86
C LEU A 202 8.16 17.60 0.03
N ALA A 203 7.85 18.72 0.70
CA ALA A 203 7.65 20.00 0.02
C ALA A 203 8.94 20.57 -0.64
N GLU A 204 10.12 20.25 -0.09
CA GLU A 204 11.40 20.61 -0.69
C GLU A 204 11.75 19.76 -1.92
N LEU A 205 11.38 18.47 -1.90
CA LEU A 205 11.66 17.54 -2.99
C LEU A 205 10.77 17.77 -4.23
N ILE A 206 9.51 18.19 -4.01
CA ILE A 206 8.51 18.19 -5.07
C ILE A 206 8.24 19.60 -5.59
N PRO A 207 8.41 19.84 -6.91
CA PRO A 207 8.00 21.08 -7.56
C PRO A 207 6.53 21.42 -7.29
N VAL A 208 6.22 22.69 -7.06
CA VAL A 208 4.88 23.15 -6.64
C VAL A 208 3.79 22.69 -7.61
N GLU A 209 4.07 22.73 -8.90
CA GLU A 209 3.15 22.35 -10.00
C GLU A 209 2.81 20.85 -10.04
N LEU A 210 3.60 20.00 -9.38
CA LEU A 210 3.39 18.55 -9.34
C LEU A 210 2.73 18.07 -8.04
N ARG A 211 2.68 18.91 -7.00
CA ARG A 211 2.17 18.52 -5.67
C ARG A 211 0.73 18.03 -5.68
N GLY A 212 -0.11 18.55 -6.57
CA GLY A 212 -1.49 18.09 -6.77
C GLY A 212 -1.62 16.66 -7.34
N LYS A 213 -0.50 16.01 -7.68
CA LYS A 213 -0.46 14.60 -8.09
C LYS A 213 0.03 13.67 -6.96
N ILE A 214 0.29 14.21 -5.77
CA ILE A 214 0.72 13.46 -4.59
C ILE A 214 -0.41 13.38 -3.57
N PHE A 215 -0.67 12.18 -3.10
CA PHE A 215 -1.63 11.87 -2.06
C PHE A 215 -0.88 11.45 -0.80
N ILE A 216 -0.96 12.27 0.24
CA ILE A 216 -0.35 12.00 1.54
C ILE A 216 -1.13 10.90 2.25
N MET A 217 -0.42 9.89 2.77
CA MET A 217 -0.93 8.78 3.57
C MET A 217 0.00 8.51 4.76
N HIS A 218 -0.32 7.53 5.60
CA HIS A 218 0.46 7.06 6.75
C HIS A 218 0.77 8.18 7.76
N THR A 219 -0.24 9.00 8.07
CA THR A 219 -0.06 10.20 8.87
C THR A 219 -0.16 9.93 10.38
N ASP A 220 0.73 10.57 11.15
CA ASP A 220 0.73 10.51 12.63
C ASP A 220 -0.44 11.30 13.23
N GLU A 221 -0.72 11.04 14.51
CA GLU A 221 -1.69 11.83 15.26
C GLU A 221 -1.22 13.30 15.36
N GLY A 222 -2.12 14.22 14.99
CA GLY A 222 -1.83 15.65 14.97
C GLY A 222 -1.02 16.12 13.75
N PHE A 223 -1.03 15.33 12.65
CA PHE A 223 -0.55 15.80 11.35
C PHE A 223 -1.36 17.04 10.90
N ASP A 224 -0.68 18.01 10.31
CA ASP A 224 -1.28 19.27 9.85
C ASP A 224 -1.81 19.14 8.43
N PHE A 225 -3.04 18.61 8.30
CA PHE A 225 -3.71 18.44 7.02
C PHE A 225 -3.99 19.77 6.30
N ASP A 226 -4.28 20.83 7.03
CA ASP A 226 -4.56 22.13 6.42
C ASP A 226 -3.28 22.69 5.81
N LYS A 227 -2.16 22.56 6.50
CA LYS A 227 -0.85 22.96 5.98
C LYS A 227 -0.45 22.16 4.74
N ALA A 228 -0.70 20.85 4.72
CA ALA A 228 -0.43 20.01 3.56
C ALA A 228 -1.22 20.46 2.32
N LYS A 229 -2.52 20.77 2.50
CA LYS A 229 -3.39 21.30 1.44
C LYS A 229 -2.96 22.70 0.97
N GLU A 230 -2.57 23.60 1.88
CA GLU A 230 -2.01 24.92 1.54
C GLU A 230 -0.74 24.79 0.69
N LEU A 231 0.07 23.78 0.94
CA LEU A 231 1.27 23.49 0.15
C LEU A 231 0.96 22.88 -1.22
N GLY A 232 -0.31 22.52 -1.49
CA GLY A 232 -0.80 22.00 -2.77
C GLY A 232 -0.88 20.47 -2.84
N PHE A 233 -0.67 19.73 -1.74
CA PHE A 233 -0.79 18.27 -1.71
C PHE A 233 -2.24 17.82 -1.55
N ASN A 234 -2.56 16.65 -2.11
CA ASN A 234 -3.77 15.91 -1.79
C ASN A 234 -3.58 15.03 -0.55
N ILE A 235 -4.68 14.63 0.05
CA ILE A 235 -4.71 13.68 1.16
C ILE A 235 -5.44 12.43 0.69
N ALA A 236 -4.90 11.25 0.99
CA ALA A 236 -5.59 9.99 0.74
C ALA A 236 -6.85 9.90 1.60
N GLU A 237 -7.99 9.60 0.99
CA GLU A 237 -9.30 9.60 1.66
C GLU A 237 -9.74 8.18 2.00
N ILE A 238 -10.23 8.00 3.23
CA ILE A 238 -10.77 6.72 3.71
C ILE A 238 -12.16 6.49 3.12
N GLU A 239 -12.39 5.30 2.54
CA GLU A 239 -13.70 4.93 2.01
C GLU A 239 -14.76 4.91 3.12
N GLY A 240 -15.90 5.55 2.87
CA GLY A 240 -16.99 5.65 3.84
C GLY A 240 -16.81 6.73 4.93
N GLY A 241 -15.68 7.43 4.93
CA GLY A 241 -15.35 8.44 5.93
C GLY A 241 -15.05 7.84 7.32
N ILE A 242 -14.50 8.68 8.22
CA ILE A 242 -14.37 8.33 9.64
C ILE A 242 -15.72 8.62 10.30
N LYS A 243 -16.35 7.58 10.86
CA LYS A 243 -17.56 7.76 11.70
C LYS A 243 -17.15 7.97 13.14
#